data_49c937c877edfa2b050a24cc6ff0f961
#
_entry.id   49c937c877edfa2b050a24cc6ff0f961
#
_cell.length_a   1.000
_cell.length_b   1.000
_cell.length_c   1.000
_cell.angle_alpha   90.00
_cell.angle_beta   90.00
_cell.angle_gamma   90.00
#
_symmetry.space_group_name_H-M   'P 1'
#
loop_
_entity.id
_entity.type
_entity.pdbx_description
1 polymer ?
#
loop_
_entity_poly.entity_id
_entity_poly.type
_entity_poly.pdbx_seq_one_letter_code
_entity_poly.pdbx_strand_id
1 'polypeptide(L)'
;MLFRSKLSPQEQIREDVKISGLRGRGGAGFSCGLKWSFVDRKSGKPIYLICNADESEPGTFKDRQIMYKDPHQLIEGMAISCFANDVHLAYIYIRGEMVDGAKILNEALKEARAKNFLGKNILGSGYDLEIHVHRGAGAYICGEETGLIESLEGKRPYPRIKPPYFPAVLGLWMCPTIVNNVETLCNVKHIVAMGGAGFAKLGTPNNTGTRIVSLSGHVKKPGYYEIEVGKATIGELINDPQFGGGLLDGRKLKAVIPGGSSAKVFKAGEKFKLKKKDAEGKEILVETDMLDLPYDFDSLSAAGSMSGSSAIIVMDDSTDIVEALANIAEFYAHESCGQCTPCREGSLWMSKALHRLTHGEGRAGDADYLVKIADNIPGGRTICAFGEACSWPVQSFVAKFKDEFVAKGKADEDRRAKEIVSPIEPKQLAGAHH
;
A
#
# COMPACT_ATOMS: atom_id res chain seq x y z
N MET A 1 -32.40 27.40 -12.70
CA MET A 1 -32.21 27.19 -14.16
C MET A 1 -31.14 26.09 -14.33
N LEU A 2 -31.57 24.86 -14.52
CA LEU A 2 -30.70 23.70 -14.67
C LEU A 2 -30.17 23.73 -16.10
N PHE A 3 -28.93 24.15 -16.28
CA PHE A 3 -28.17 23.78 -17.47
C PHE A 3 -27.97 22.25 -17.40
N ARG A 4 -28.83 21.49 -18.07
CA ARG A 4 -28.60 20.09 -18.34
C ARG A 4 -27.28 20.02 -19.14
N SER A 5 -26.28 19.37 -18.57
CA SER A 5 -25.05 19.09 -19.29
C SER A 5 -25.42 18.33 -20.58
N LYS A 6 -24.74 18.60 -21.68
CA LYS A 6 -24.90 17.85 -22.94
C LYS A 6 -24.36 16.40 -22.85
N LEU A 7 -23.88 16.01 -21.67
CA LEU A 7 -23.26 14.72 -21.39
C LEU A 7 -24.32 13.66 -21.10
N SER A 8 -24.07 12.43 -21.52
CA SER A 8 -24.85 11.28 -21.06
C SER A 8 -24.67 11.04 -19.56
N PRO A 9 -25.57 10.31 -18.86
CA PRO A 9 -25.38 9.98 -17.45
C PRO A 9 -24.03 9.33 -17.13
N GLN A 10 -23.53 8.45 -17.99
CA GLN A 10 -22.24 7.81 -17.85
C GLN A 10 -21.08 8.83 -17.93
N GLU A 11 -21.14 9.72 -18.90
CA GLU A 11 -20.15 10.78 -19.08
C GLU A 11 -20.16 11.76 -17.91
N GLN A 12 -21.35 12.08 -17.39
CA GLN A 12 -21.47 12.95 -16.23
C GLN A 12 -20.77 12.34 -14.99
N ILE A 13 -20.98 11.06 -14.72
CA ILE A 13 -20.30 10.39 -13.60
C ILE A 13 -18.78 10.39 -13.81
N ARG A 14 -18.29 10.10 -15.02
CA ARG A 14 -16.84 10.14 -15.31
C ARG A 14 -16.26 11.54 -15.10
N GLU A 15 -16.98 12.58 -15.53
CA GLU A 15 -16.56 13.98 -15.33
C GLU A 15 -16.60 14.36 -13.85
N ASP A 16 -17.62 13.96 -13.10
CA ASP A 16 -17.68 14.18 -11.65
C ASP A 16 -16.50 13.50 -10.92
N VAL A 17 -16.16 12.26 -11.27
CA VAL A 17 -14.99 11.56 -10.70
C VAL A 17 -13.69 12.28 -11.07
N LYS A 18 -13.58 12.86 -12.26
CA LYS A 18 -12.40 13.65 -12.67
C LYS A 18 -12.32 14.96 -11.89
N ILE A 19 -13.43 15.72 -11.81
CA ILE A 19 -13.53 17.00 -11.08
C ILE A 19 -13.30 16.80 -9.58
N SER A 20 -13.74 15.66 -9.02
CA SER A 20 -13.55 15.34 -7.61
C SER A 20 -12.09 15.31 -7.17
N GLY A 21 -11.15 15.10 -8.11
CA GLY A 21 -9.74 14.96 -7.81
C GLY A 21 -9.40 13.68 -7.04
N LEU A 22 -10.32 12.70 -6.94
CA LEU A 22 -10.10 11.45 -6.21
C LEU A 22 -8.82 10.75 -6.68
N ARG A 23 -7.88 10.57 -5.77
CA ARG A 23 -6.67 9.76 -5.98
C ARG A 23 -6.90 8.35 -5.43
N GLY A 24 -6.31 7.36 -6.08
CA GLY A 24 -6.41 5.95 -5.68
C GLY A 24 -5.94 5.73 -4.23
N ARG A 25 -6.70 4.95 -3.47
CA ARG A 25 -6.44 4.61 -2.04
C ARG A 25 -5.65 3.31 -1.87
N GLY A 26 -5.24 2.68 -2.98
CA GLY A 26 -4.50 1.41 -2.95
C GLY A 26 -2.99 1.53 -2.76
N GLY A 27 -2.43 2.74 -2.68
CA GLY A 27 -0.98 2.95 -2.46
C GLY A 27 -0.37 4.01 -3.36
N ALA A 28 -0.44 3.87 -4.67
CA ALA A 28 0.22 4.75 -5.64
C ALA A 28 -0.39 6.17 -5.75
N GLY A 29 -1.61 6.40 -5.26
CA GLY A 29 -2.24 7.72 -5.30
C GLY A 29 -2.53 8.25 -6.71
N PHE A 30 -2.63 7.40 -7.72
CA PHE A 30 -2.91 7.82 -9.08
C PHE A 30 -4.35 8.33 -9.23
N SER A 31 -4.57 9.38 -10.05
CA SER A 31 -5.91 9.96 -10.24
C SER A 31 -6.90 8.94 -10.82
N CYS A 32 -8.02 8.72 -10.12
CA CYS A 32 -9.07 7.78 -10.52
C CYS A 32 -9.73 8.23 -11.84
N GLY A 33 -10.08 9.50 -11.96
CA GLY A 33 -10.70 10.04 -13.17
C GLY A 33 -9.77 9.98 -14.39
N LEU A 34 -8.47 10.23 -14.19
CA LEU A 34 -7.48 10.10 -15.26
C LEU A 34 -7.31 8.62 -15.66
N LYS A 35 -7.26 7.69 -14.71
CA LYS A 35 -7.22 6.23 -15.01
C LYS A 35 -8.42 5.82 -15.87
N TRP A 36 -9.62 6.27 -15.55
CA TRP A 36 -10.82 5.98 -16.32
C TRP A 36 -10.82 6.59 -17.73
N SER A 37 -10.14 7.73 -17.93
CA SER A 37 -10.03 8.36 -19.25
C SER A 37 -9.16 7.59 -20.23
N PHE A 38 -8.25 6.74 -19.76
CA PHE A 38 -7.36 5.92 -20.60
C PHE A 38 -8.01 4.65 -21.14
N VAL A 39 -9.21 4.30 -20.69
CA VAL A 39 -9.90 3.09 -21.14
C VAL A 39 -10.19 3.16 -22.63
N ASP A 40 -9.73 2.16 -23.39
CA ASP A 40 -9.97 2.08 -24.83
C ASP A 40 -11.40 1.64 -25.13
N ARG A 41 -12.31 2.61 -25.18
CA ARG A 41 -13.71 2.41 -25.52
C ARG A 41 -13.96 2.21 -27.03
N LYS A 42 -12.94 2.38 -27.87
CA LYS A 42 -13.04 2.26 -29.33
C LYS A 42 -12.62 0.89 -29.84
N SER A 43 -12.07 0.03 -28.99
CA SER A 43 -11.60 -1.32 -29.36
C SER A 43 -12.69 -2.26 -29.81
N GLY A 44 -13.98 -1.98 -29.52
CA GLY A 44 -15.09 -2.91 -29.75
C GLY A 44 -15.08 -4.15 -28.85
N LYS A 45 -14.14 -4.23 -27.89
CA LYS A 45 -14.00 -5.32 -26.92
C LYS A 45 -14.82 -5.02 -25.67
N PRO A 46 -15.23 -6.05 -24.91
CA PRO A 46 -15.82 -5.84 -23.58
C PRO A 46 -14.84 -5.10 -22.67
N ILE A 47 -15.38 -4.24 -21.80
CA ILE A 47 -14.61 -3.54 -20.77
C ILE A 47 -14.86 -4.25 -19.44
N TYR A 48 -13.82 -4.50 -18.67
CA TYR A 48 -13.90 -5.13 -17.35
C TYR A 48 -13.55 -4.14 -16.25
N LEU A 49 -14.13 -4.37 -15.06
CA LEU A 49 -13.72 -3.71 -13.83
C LEU A 49 -13.28 -4.74 -12.81
N ILE A 50 -12.13 -4.54 -12.20
CA ILE A 50 -11.64 -5.37 -11.12
C ILE A 50 -11.46 -4.49 -9.88
N CYS A 51 -12.18 -4.86 -8.83
CA CYS A 51 -11.91 -4.36 -7.48
C CYS A 51 -10.67 -5.09 -6.95
N ASN A 52 -9.59 -4.37 -6.75
CA ASN A 52 -8.41 -4.88 -6.07
C ASN A 52 -8.67 -4.86 -4.56
N ALA A 53 -9.02 -6.02 -4.02
CA ALA A 53 -9.21 -6.29 -2.60
C ALA A 53 -8.10 -7.21 -2.05
N ASP A 54 -6.93 -7.24 -2.71
CA ASP A 54 -5.73 -7.89 -2.23
C ASP A 54 -4.99 -6.97 -1.27
N GLU A 55 -5.51 -6.83 -0.06
CA GLU A 55 -4.92 -6.03 1.00
C GLU A 55 -3.85 -6.85 1.74
N SER A 56 -2.63 -6.83 1.22
CA SER A 56 -1.51 -7.66 1.69
C SER A 56 -0.34 -6.85 2.24
N GLU A 57 -0.35 -5.51 2.13
CA GLU A 57 0.71 -4.64 2.66
C GLU A 57 0.79 -4.71 4.18
N PRO A 58 1.92 -5.13 4.79
CA PRO A 58 2.06 -5.15 6.23
C PRO A 58 1.79 -3.80 6.90
N GLY A 59 0.93 -3.83 7.92
CA GLY A 59 0.42 -2.64 8.61
C GLY A 59 -0.92 -2.13 8.07
N THR A 60 -1.37 -2.57 6.89
CA THR A 60 -2.63 -2.13 6.27
C THR A 60 -3.78 -3.07 6.58
N PHE A 61 -4.91 -2.53 7.06
CA PHE A 61 -6.11 -3.30 7.38
C PHE A 61 -7.43 -2.49 7.24
N LYS A 62 -7.45 -1.50 6.34
CA LYS A 62 -8.56 -0.59 6.10
C LYS A 62 -9.64 -1.17 5.17
N ASP A 63 -9.23 -1.82 4.07
CA ASP A 63 -10.16 -2.37 3.08
C ASP A 63 -10.94 -3.54 3.67
N ARG A 64 -10.30 -4.34 4.52
CA ARG A 64 -10.95 -5.39 5.30
C ARG A 64 -12.10 -4.85 6.15
N GLN A 65 -11.93 -3.67 6.78
CA GLN A 65 -13.00 -3.08 7.59
C GLN A 65 -14.21 -2.73 6.75
N ILE A 66 -14.00 -2.17 5.56
CA ILE A 66 -15.09 -1.85 4.62
C ILE A 66 -15.82 -3.14 4.21
N MET A 67 -15.08 -4.12 3.71
CA MET A 67 -15.66 -5.37 3.23
C MET A 67 -16.45 -6.15 4.29
N TYR A 68 -16.00 -6.08 5.55
CA TYR A 68 -16.66 -6.82 6.65
C TYR A 68 -17.84 -6.08 7.26
N LYS A 69 -17.80 -4.73 7.29
CA LYS A 69 -18.80 -3.92 7.99
C LYS A 69 -19.82 -3.26 7.09
N ASP A 70 -19.43 -2.92 5.85
CA ASP A 70 -20.31 -2.29 4.87
C ASP A 70 -20.01 -2.77 3.44
N PRO A 71 -20.22 -4.08 3.16
CA PRO A 71 -19.98 -4.65 1.83
C PRO A 71 -20.88 -4.04 0.76
N HIS A 72 -22.06 -3.58 1.12
CA HIS A 72 -22.99 -2.96 0.18
C HIS A 72 -22.49 -1.60 -0.33
N GLN A 73 -21.73 -0.84 0.48
CA GLN A 73 -21.08 0.37 0.01
C GLN A 73 -20.09 0.09 -1.13
N LEU A 74 -19.33 -1.00 -1.02
CA LEU A 74 -18.43 -1.41 -2.09
C LEU A 74 -19.21 -1.82 -3.34
N ILE A 75 -20.25 -2.65 -3.18
CA ILE A 75 -21.07 -3.11 -4.31
C ILE A 75 -21.73 -1.94 -5.04
N GLU A 76 -22.28 -0.97 -4.31
CA GLU A 76 -22.85 0.27 -4.87
C GLU A 76 -21.82 1.08 -5.65
N GLY A 77 -20.64 1.32 -5.04
CA GLY A 77 -19.53 2.05 -5.70
C GLY A 77 -19.05 1.33 -6.96
N MET A 78 -18.99 -0.01 -6.94
CA MET A 78 -18.67 -0.81 -8.11
C MET A 78 -19.75 -0.71 -9.19
N ALA A 79 -21.03 -0.84 -8.84
CA ALA A 79 -22.13 -0.76 -9.80
C ALA A 79 -22.16 0.60 -10.52
N ILE A 80 -21.99 1.70 -9.77
CA ILE A 80 -21.90 3.05 -10.34
C ILE A 80 -20.68 3.17 -11.27
N SER A 81 -19.52 2.64 -10.84
CA SER A 81 -18.29 2.68 -11.63
C SER A 81 -18.40 1.85 -12.91
N CYS A 82 -19.06 0.69 -12.83
CA CYS A 82 -19.35 -0.16 -13.99
C CYS A 82 -20.28 0.55 -14.98
N PHE A 83 -21.38 1.10 -14.51
CA PHE A 83 -22.31 1.87 -15.34
C PHE A 83 -21.61 3.05 -16.02
N ALA A 84 -20.82 3.82 -15.28
CA ALA A 84 -20.08 4.94 -15.84
C ALA A 84 -19.10 4.57 -16.95
N ASN A 85 -18.56 3.34 -16.94
CA ASN A 85 -17.53 2.89 -17.87
C ASN A 85 -18.01 1.82 -18.85
N ASP A 86 -19.32 1.56 -18.94
CA ASP A 86 -19.92 0.56 -19.84
C ASP A 86 -19.39 -0.86 -19.59
N VAL A 87 -19.27 -1.21 -18.31
CA VAL A 87 -18.80 -2.53 -17.83
C VAL A 87 -20.01 -3.39 -17.48
N HIS A 88 -20.12 -4.58 -18.05
CA HIS A 88 -21.21 -5.52 -17.78
C HIS A 88 -20.77 -6.73 -16.94
N LEU A 89 -19.45 -6.89 -16.73
CA LEU A 89 -18.88 -7.95 -15.92
C LEU A 89 -17.70 -7.41 -15.10
N ALA A 90 -17.79 -7.58 -13.79
CA ALA A 90 -16.77 -7.12 -12.85
C ALA A 90 -16.38 -8.23 -11.86
N TYR A 91 -15.19 -8.09 -11.30
CA TYR A 91 -14.63 -9.01 -10.31
C TYR A 91 -14.19 -8.26 -9.05
N ILE A 92 -14.42 -8.88 -7.89
CA ILE A 92 -13.75 -8.52 -6.63
C ILE A 92 -12.65 -9.55 -6.42
N TYR A 93 -11.39 -9.17 -6.65
CA TYR A 93 -10.25 -10.02 -6.36
C TYR A 93 -9.85 -9.82 -4.90
N ILE A 94 -10.19 -10.78 -4.04
CA ILE A 94 -9.95 -10.71 -2.60
C ILE A 94 -8.77 -11.61 -2.21
N ARG A 95 -7.95 -11.13 -1.29
CA ARG A 95 -6.82 -11.87 -0.70
C ARG A 95 -7.24 -13.25 -0.19
N GLY A 96 -6.45 -14.29 -0.46
CA GLY A 96 -6.78 -15.68 -0.13
C GLY A 96 -7.06 -15.94 1.34
N GLU A 97 -6.37 -15.24 2.24
CA GLU A 97 -6.53 -15.35 3.70
C GLU A 97 -7.84 -14.74 4.23
N MET A 98 -8.49 -13.85 3.46
CA MET A 98 -9.73 -13.19 3.87
C MET A 98 -10.97 -14.06 3.57
N VAL A 99 -11.00 -15.27 4.12
CA VAL A 99 -12.07 -16.26 3.86
C VAL A 99 -13.44 -15.71 4.26
N ASP A 100 -13.55 -15.09 5.43
CA ASP A 100 -14.82 -14.55 5.93
C ASP A 100 -15.26 -13.32 5.14
N GLY A 101 -14.31 -12.47 4.71
CA GLY A 101 -14.60 -11.37 3.78
C GLY A 101 -15.20 -11.85 2.47
N ALA A 102 -14.67 -12.94 1.91
CA ALA A 102 -15.22 -13.54 0.70
C ALA A 102 -16.64 -14.08 0.90
N LYS A 103 -16.94 -14.69 2.06
CA LYS A 103 -18.30 -15.14 2.40
C LYS A 103 -19.26 -13.97 2.52
N ILE A 104 -18.88 -12.92 3.28
CA ILE A 104 -19.69 -11.71 3.47
C ILE A 104 -20.01 -11.04 2.13
N LEU A 105 -19.01 -10.87 1.27
CA LEU A 105 -19.20 -10.30 -0.06
C LEU A 105 -20.12 -11.14 -0.94
N ASN A 106 -20.01 -12.46 -0.91
CA ASN A 106 -20.92 -13.34 -1.68
C ASN A 106 -22.36 -13.25 -1.19
N GLU A 107 -22.61 -13.18 0.12
CA GLU A 107 -23.97 -12.98 0.65
C GLU A 107 -24.52 -11.59 0.28
N ALA A 108 -23.71 -10.54 0.41
CA ALA A 108 -24.11 -9.20 0.00
C ALA A 108 -24.44 -9.10 -1.51
N LEU A 109 -23.67 -9.77 -2.36
CA LEU A 109 -23.96 -9.87 -3.80
C LEU A 109 -25.27 -10.63 -4.07
N LYS A 110 -25.55 -11.69 -3.31
CA LYS A 110 -26.82 -12.43 -3.39
C LYS A 110 -28.00 -11.55 -2.99
N GLU A 111 -27.88 -10.78 -1.92
CA GLU A 111 -28.89 -9.80 -1.49
C GLU A 111 -29.12 -8.71 -2.53
N ALA A 112 -28.05 -8.17 -3.13
CA ALA A 112 -28.12 -7.17 -4.18
C ALA A 112 -28.84 -7.72 -5.44
N ARG A 113 -28.60 -8.97 -5.84
CA ARG A 113 -29.31 -9.64 -6.94
C ARG A 113 -30.80 -9.85 -6.60
N ALA A 114 -31.11 -10.28 -5.39
CA ALA A 114 -32.50 -10.50 -4.96
C ALA A 114 -33.34 -9.19 -4.98
N LYS A 115 -32.69 -8.05 -4.84
CA LYS A 115 -33.32 -6.71 -4.91
C LYS A 115 -33.21 -6.06 -6.30
N ASN A 116 -32.74 -6.77 -7.29
CA ASN A 116 -32.51 -6.26 -8.65
C ASN A 116 -31.56 -5.05 -8.71
N PHE A 117 -30.58 -4.99 -7.82
CA PHE A 117 -29.45 -4.03 -7.90
C PHE A 117 -28.29 -4.56 -8.73
N LEU A 118 -28.28 -5.88 -9.01
CA LEU A 118 -27.38 -6.58 -9.92
C LEU A 118 -28.17 -7.60 -10.75
N GLY A 119 -27.58 -8.05 -11.86
CA GLY A 119 -28.17 -8.99 -12.79
C GLY A 119 -28.70 -8.32 -14.06
N LYS A 120 -29.86 -8.77 -14.55
CA LYS A 120 -30.49 -8.29 -15.79
C LYS A 120 -31.42 -7.11 -15.53
N ASN A 121 -31.41 -6.15 -16.46
CA ASN A 121 -32.31 -5.00 -16.45
C ASN A 121 -32.44 -4.34 -15.06
N ILE A 122 -31.32 -3.95 -14.49
CA ILE A 122 -31.20 -3.41 -13.12
C ILE A 122 -32.19 -2.23 -12.97
N LEU A 123 -33.09 -2.36 -11.98
CA LEU A 123 -34.12 -1.34 -11.67
C LEU A 123 -34.95 -0.90 -12.89
N GLY A 124 -35.08 -1.75 -13.93
CA GLY A 124 -35.80 -1.40 -15.15
C GLY A 124 -35.07 -0.47 -16.12
N SER A 125 -33.77 -0.26 -15.92
CA SER A 125 -32.96 0.68 -16.71
C SER A 125 -32.49 0.16 -18.06
N GLY A 126 -32.63 -1.14 -18.33
CA GLY A 126 -32.04 -1.80 -19.50
C GLY A 126 -30.55 -2.13 -19.33
N TYR A 127 -29.93 -1.79 -18.20
CA TYR A 127 -28.53 -2.08 -17.92
C TYR A 127 -28.37 -3.42 -17.20
N ASP A 128 -27.42 -4.23 -17.68
CA ASP A 128 -27.07 -5.54 -17.10
C ASP A 128 -25.69 -5.45 -16.45
N LEU A 129 -25.52 -6.02 -15.26
CA LEU A 129 -24.23 -6.11 -14.58
C LEU A 129 -24.14 -7.35 -13.71
N GLU A 130 -23.07 -8.12 -13.90
CA GLU A 130 -22.68 -9.19 -12.99
C GLU A 130 -21.38 -8.84 -12.26
N ILE A 131 -21.34 -9.14 -10.96
CA ILE A 131 -20.15 -9.01 -10.11
C ILE A 131 -19.88 -10.36 -9.46
N HIS A 132 -18.63 -10.83 -9.56
CA HIS A 132 -18.17 -12.07 -8.96
C HIS A 132 -17.02 -11.85 -7.99
N VAL A 133 -17.01 -12.60 -6.88
CA VAL A 133 -15.87 -12.67 -5.96
C VAL A 133 -14.90 -13.74 -6.44
N HIS A 134 -13.66 -13.36 -6.68
CA HIS A 134 -12.55 -14.28 -6.93
C HIS A 134 -11.59 -14.24 -5.74
N ARG A 135 -11.40 -15.38 -5.07
CA ARG A 135 -10.46 -15.48 -3.95
C ARG A 135 -9.09 -15.88 -4.46
N GLY A 136 -8.09 -15.05 -4.23
CA GLY A 136 -6.69 -15.33 -4.51
C GLY A 136 -6.13 -16.46 -3.65
N ALA A 137 -4.84 -16.74 -3.80
CA ALA A 137 -4.11 -17.78 -3.08
C ALA A 137 -3.06 -17.23 -2.08
N GLY A 138 -3.16 -15.97 -1.70
CA GLY A 138 -2.33 -15.36 -0.65
C GLY A 138 -0.98 -14.80 -1.12
N ALA A 139 -0.82 -14.46 -2.38
CA ALA A 139 0.41 -13.83 -2.89
C ALA A 139 0.30 -12.31 -2.87
N TYR A 140 1.20 -11.62 -2.15
CA TYR A 140 1.29 -10.14 -2.09
C TYR A 140 1.36 -9.49 -3.47
N ILE A 141 2.09 -10.12 -4.42
CA ILE A 141 2.24 -9.58 -5.77
C ILE A 141 0.91 -9.47 -6.53
N CYS A 142 -0.14 -10.16 -6.11
CA CYS A 142 -1.49 -10.00 -6.67
C CYS A 142 -2.11 -8.64 -6.34
N GLY A 143 -1.50 -7.82 -5.46
CA GLY A 143 -1.81 -6.40 -5.29
C GLY A 143 -1.34 -5.52 -6.44
N GLU A 144 -0.35 -5.95 -7.24
CA GLU A 144 0.04 -5.27 -8.48
C GLU A 144 -1.02 -5.56 -9.56
N GLU A 145 -1.49 -4.51 -10.26
CA GLU A 145 -2.66 -4.61 -11.13
C GLU A 145 -2.54 -5.64 -12.26
N THR A 146 -1.34 -5.85 -12.83
CA THR A 146 -1.14 -6.83 -13.91
C THR A 146 -0.82 -8.22 -13.37
N GLY A 147 -0.19 -8.33 -12.23
CA GLY A 147 -0.04 -9.60 -11.49
C GLY A 147 -1.41 -10.14 -11.05
N LEU A 148 -2.29 -9.28 -10.57
CA LEU A 148 -3.68 -9.61 -10.27
C LEU A 148 -4.42 -10.15 -11.49
N ILE A 149 -4.28 -9.48 -12.65
CA ILE A 149 -4.90 -9.91 -13.92
C ILE A 149 -4.37 -11.29 -14.33
N GLU A 150 -3.05 -11.52 -14.30
CA GLU A 150 -2.48 -12.83 -14.60
C GLU A 150 -3.04 -13.93 -13.68
N SER A 151 -3.18 -13.64 -12.38
CA SER A 151 -3.77 -14.56 -11.40
C SER A 151 -5.25 -14.84 -11.71
N LEU A 152 -6.03 -13.81 -12.05
CA LEU A 152 -7.44 -13.96 -12.40
C LEU A 152 -7.63 -14.79 -13.71
N GLU A 153 -6.65 -14.71 -14.62
CA GLU A 153 -6.57 -15.54 -15.82
C GLU A 153 -6.11 -16.99 -15.57
N GLY A 154 -5.85 -17.36 -14.30
CA GLY A 154 -5.40 -18.71 -13.90
C GLY A 154 -3.90 -18.97 -14.14
N LYS A 155 -3.10 -17.93 -14.30
CA LYS A 155 -1.66 -18.00 -14.52
C LYS A 155 -0.89 -17.66 -13.25
N ARG A 156 0.44 -17.83 -13.27
CA ARG A 156 1.30 -17.26 -12.22
C ARG A 156 1.21 -15.74 -12.24
N PRO A 157 1.14 -15.08 -11.07
CA PRO A 157 0.90 -13.63 -10.98
C PRO A 157 2.17 -12.81 -11.32
N TYR A 158 2.77 -13.07 -12.45
CA TYR A 158 3.89 -12.30 -12.95
C TYR A 158 3.42 -10.98 -13.54
N PRO A 159 3.84 -9.82 -13.00
CA PRO A 159 3.51 -8.53 -13.59
C PRO A 159 3.91 -8.43 -15.05
N ARG A 160 3.07 -7.74 -15.84
CA ARG A 160 3.32 -7.50 -17.28
C ARG A 160 4.18 -6.27 -17.47
N ILE A 161 4.99 -6.28 -18.54
CA ILE A 161 5.81 -5.12 -18.91
C ILE A 161 4.91 -4.00 -19.44
N LYS A 162 5.13 -2.78 -18.98
CA LYS A 162 4.45 -1.55 -19.43
C LYS A 162 5.48 -0.58 -20.04
N PRO A 163 5.38 -0.20 -21.33
CA PRO A 163 4.41 -0.63 -22.34
C PRO A 163 4.65 -2.05 -22.85
N PRO A 164 3.72 -2.72 -23.59
CA PRO A 164 2.44 -2.17 -24.02
C PRO A 164 1.26 -2.54 -23.11
N TYR A 165 1.46 -3.39 -22.09
CA TYR A 165 0.39 -4.02 -21.33
C TYR A 165 -0.21 -3.13 -20.22
N PHE A 166 -0.67 -1.92 -20.62
CA PHE A 166 -1.48 -1.10 -19.71
C PHE A 166 -2.90 -1.68 -19.60
N PRO A 167 -3.43 -1.94 -18.40
CA PRO A 167 -4.74 -2.56 -18.22
C PRO A 167 -5.88 -1.83 -18.94
N ALA A 168 -5.85 -0.51 -19.00
CA ALA A 168 -6.85 0.30 -19.69
C ALA A 168 -6.98 -0.01 -21.19
N VAL A 169 -6.00 -0.69 -21.79
CA VAL A 169 -5.96 -1.09 -23.20
C VAL A 169 -5.87 -2.61 -23.34
N LEU A 170 -4.93 -3.23 -22.62
CA LEU A 170 -4.60 -4.66 -22.71
C LEU A 170 -4.61 -5.29 -21.31
N GLY A 171 -5.77 -5.33 -20.68
CA GLY A 171 -5.99 -5.88 -19.35
C GLY A 171 -6.43 -7.35 -19.35
N LEU A 172 -7.51 -7.66 -18.63
CA LEU A 172 -8.07 -8.99 -18.46
C LEU A 172 -8.47 -9.57 -19.84
N TRP A 173 -7.93 -10.74 -20.17
CA TRP A 173 -8.10 -11.41 -21.47
C TRP A 173 -7.80 -10.49 -22.67
N MET A 174 -6.82 -9.62 -22.50
CA MET A 174 -6.40 -8.63 -23.52
C MET A 174 -7.52 -7.66 -23.91
N CYS A 175 -8.45 -7.40 -22.98
CA CYS A 175 -9.53 -6.44 -23.11
C CYS A 175 -9.27 -5.22 -22.20
N PRO A 176 -9.80 -4.03 -22.53
CA PRO A 176 -9.71 -2.87 -21.67
C PRO A 176 -10.24 -3.17 -20.27
N THR A 177 -9.46 -2.85 -19.24
CA THR A 177 -9.78 -3.20 -17.86
C THR A 177 -9.44 -2.05 -16.90
N ILE A 178 -10.38 -1.76 -16.01
CA ILE A 178 -10.19 -0.82 -14.91
C ILE A 178 -9.85 -1.62 -13.66
N VAL A 179 -8.73 -1.33 -13.02
CA VAL A 179 -8.37 -1.91 -11.72
C VAL A 179 -8.38 -0.78 -10.68
N ASN A 180 -9.28 -0.84 -9.70
CA ASN A 180 -9.36 0.12 -8.61
C ASN A 180 -9.42 -0.60 -7.25
N ASN A 181 -8.82 0.02 -6.23
CA ASN A 181 -8.86 -0.47 -4.86
C ASN A 181 -10.27 -0.34 -4.24
N VAL A 182 -10.56 -1.14 -3.21
CA VAL A 182 -11.84 -1.16 -2.46
C VAL A 182 -12.25 0.24 -2.00
N GLU A 183 -11.43 0.91 -1.22
CA GLU A 183 -11.74 2.24 -0.68
C GLU A 183 -11.92 3.29 -1.79
N THR A 184 -11.18 3.18 -2.87
CA THR A 184 -11.33 4.05 -4.05
C THR A 184 -12.73 3.92 -4.64
N LEU A 185 -13.22 2.69 -4.83
CA LEU A 185 -14.54 2.42 -5.39
C LEU A 185 -15.67 2.88 -4.45
N CYS A 186 -15.49 2.71 -3.14
CA CYS A 186 -16.46 3.19 -2.13
C CYS A 186 -16.66 4.71 -2.18
N ASN A 187 -15.64 5.47 -2.53
CA ASN A 187 -15.75 6.93 -2.65
C ASN A 187 -16.62 7.37 -3.84
N VAL A 188 -16.80 6.55 -4.88
CA VAL A 188 -17.52 6.94 -6.10
C VAL A 188 -18.99 7.27 -5.83
N LYS A 189 -19.67 6.53 -4.96
CA LYS A 189 -21.06 6.82 -4.58
C LYS A 189 -21.20 8.22 -3.94
N HIS A 190 -20.24 8.59 -3.09
CA HIS A 190 -20.23 9.90 -2.43
C HIS A 190 -19.97 11.03 -3.44
N ILE A 191 -19.10 10.80 -4.42
CA ILE A 191 -18.87 11.73 -5.51
C ILE A 191 -20.16 11.98 -6.30
N VAL A 192 -20.88 10.92 -6.62
CA VAL A 192 -22.17 11.08 -7.36
C VAL A 192 -23.22 11.80 -6.52
N ALA A 193 -23.30 11.48 -5.22
CA ALA A 193 -24.25 12.13 -4.31
C ALA A 193 -23.97 13.62 -4.08
N MET A 194 -22.71 14.01 -3.98
CA MET A 194 -22.29 15.39 -3.68
C MET A 194 -21.97 16.22 -4.93
N GLY A 195 -21.83 15.58 -6.10
CA GLY A 195 -21.19 16.13 -7.29
C GLY A 195 -19.66 16.22 -7.14
N GLY A 196 -18.92 16.14 -8.24
CA GLY A 196 -17.47 16.19 -8.22
C GLY A 196 -16.89 17.40 -7.50
N ALA A 197 -17.45 18.60 -7.75
CA ALA A 197 -17.02 19.83 -7.09
C ALA A 197 -17.37 19.87 -5.58
N GLY A 198 -18.43 19.18 -5.16
CA GLY A 198 -18.80 19.04 -3.74
C GLY A 198 -17.77 18.17 -3.01
N PHE A 199 -17.43 17.00 -3.58
CA PHE A 199 -16.43 16.10 -3.03
C PHE A 199 -15.02 16.73 -2.97
N ALA A 200 -14.66 17.53 -3.97
CA ALA A 200 -13.38 18.23 -4.03
C ALA A 200 -13.16 19.25 -2.90
N LYS A 201 -14.19 19.60 -2.14
CA LYS A 201 -14.07 20.47 -0.95
C LYS A 201 -13.59 19.71 0.29
N LEU A 202 -13.71 18.40 0.31
CA LEU A 202 -13.16 17.55 1.37
C LEU A 202 -11.64 17.39 1.17
N GLY A 203 -10.89 17.42 2.26
CA GLY A 203 -9.44 17.33 2.23
C GLY A 203 -8.75 18.65 1.89
N THR A 204 -7.63 18.56 1.21
CA THR A 204 -6.81 19.70 0.77
C THR A 204 -6.69 19.75 -0.76
N PRO A 205 -6.32 20.87 -1.36
CA PRO A 205 -6.08 20.94 -2.81
C PRO A 205 -5.12 19.84 -3.28
N ASN A 206 -5.46 19.16 -4.38
CA ASN A 206 -4.78 17.99 -4.93
C ASN A 206 -4.80 16.71 -4.07
N ASN A 207 -5.32 16.78 -2.84
CA ASN A 207 -5.42 15.66 -1.90
C ASN A 207 -6.86 15.60 -1.35
N THR A 208 -7.82 15.40 -2.26
CA THR A 208 -9.25 15.54 -1.97
C THR A 208 -9.85 14.28 -1.33
N GLY A 209 -10.98 14.48 -0.67
CA GLY A 209 -11.79 13.43 -0.08
C GLY A 209 -11.31 12.98 1.29
N THR A 210 -11.85 11.86 1.74
CA THR A 210 -11.44 11.16 2.96
C THR A 210 -10.57 9.95 2.64
N ARG A 211 -9.90 9.43 3.67
CA ARG A 211 -9.22 8.14 3.64
C ARG A 211 -9.22 7.48 5.01
N ILE A 212 -9.16 6.17 5.04
CA ILE A 212 -9.00 5.41 6.27
C ILE A 212 -7.51 5.18 6.52
N VAL A 213 -7.05 5.55 7.72
CA VAL A 213 -5.69 5.32 8.21
C VAL A 213 -5.69 4.08 9.11
N SER A 214 -4.83 3.12 8.82
CA SER A 214 -4.53 2.01 9.70
C SER A 214 -3.38 2.41 10.62
N LEU A 215 -3.64 2.61 11.91
CA LEU A 215 -2.65 3.01 12.91
C LEU A 215 -2.29 1.81 13.78
N SER A 216 -1.01 1.49 13.85
CA SER A 216 -0.51 0.34 14.62
C SER A 216 0.87 0.61 15.25
N GLY A 217 1.40 -0.39 15.96
CA GLY A 217 2.65 -0.27 16.71
C GLY A 217 2.42 0.28 18.12
N HIS A 218 3.37 1.06 18.63
CA HIS A 218 3.44 1.47 20.02
C HIS A 218 2.63 2.73 20.34
N VAL A 219 1.33 2.66 20.10
CA VAL A 219 0.35 3.69 20.47
C VAL A 219 -0.69 3.14 21.42
N LYS A 220 -1.29 4.00 22.26
CA LYS A 220 -2.32 3.59 23.24
C LYS A 220 -3.59 3.07 22.60
N LYS A 221 -3.95 3.60 21.43
CA LYS A 221 -5.16 3.24 20.69
C LYS A 221 -4.85 2.84 19.26
N PRO A 222 -4.28 1.64 19.03
CA PRO A 222 -4.16 1.15 17.66
C PRO A 222 -5.55 0.90 17.08
N GLY A 223 -5.73 1.18 15.78
CA GLY A 223 -7.04 1.06 15.15
C GLY A 223 -7.07 1.64 13.74
N TYR A 224 -8.25 1.85 13.24
CA TYR A 224 -8.45 2.51 11.94
C TYR A 224 -9.31 3.77 12.13
N TYR A 225 -8.94 4.83 11.42
CA TYR A 225 -9.51 6.16 11.61
C TYR A 225 -9.77 6.79 10.25
N GLU A 226 -10.98 7.31 10.04
CA GLU A 226 -11.28 8.07 8.83
C GLU A 226 -10.90 9.54 9.05
N ILE A 227 -10.18 10.09 8.09
CA ILE A 227 -9.74 11.49 8.10
C ILE A 227 -10.01 12.15 6.74
N GLU A 228 -10.18 13.46 6.71
CA GLU A 228 -10.01 14.23 5.47
C GLU A 228 -8.52 14.30 5.12
N VAL A 229 -8.18 14.00 3.85
CA VAL A 229 -6.78 13.90 3.43
C VAL A 229 -6.05 15.24 3.62
N GLY A 230 -4.96 15.21 4.36
CA GLY A 230 -4.11 16.36 4.63
C GLY A 230 -4.61 17.33 5.71
N LYS A 231 -5.75 17.02 6.37
CA LYS A 231 -6.24 17.82 7.49
C LYS A 231 -5.61 17.48 8.82
N ALA A 232 -5.22 16.22 9.00
CA ALA A 232 -4.48 15.77 10.17
C ALA A 232 -3.00 15.62 9.84
N THR A 233 -2.14 15.88 10.82
CA THR A 233 -0.69 15.61 10.74
C THR A 233 -0.35 14.22 11.27
N ILE A 234 0.87 13.74 11.01
CA ILE A 234 1.38 12.50 11.61
C ILE A 234 1.33 12.58 13.14
N GLY A 235 1.73 13.72 13.71
CA GLY A 235 1.74 13.95 15.15
C GLY A 235 0.34 13.91 15.77
N GLU A 236 -0.66 14.51 15.13
CA GLU A 236 -2.05 14.43 15.57
C GLU A 236 -2.56 12.99 15.51
N LEU A 237 -2.31 12.26 14.43
CA LEU A 237 -2.73 10.86 14.30
C LEU A 237 -2.13 9.96 15.38
N ILE A 238 -0.92 10.25 15.83
CA ILE A 238 -0.26 9.48 16.91
C ILE A 238 -0.75 9.94 18.28
N ASN A 239 -0.84 11.26 18.55
CA ASN A 239 -0.91 11.81 19.91
C ASN A 239 -2.33 12.23 20.34
N ASP A 240 -3.20 12.64 19.39
CA ASP A 240 -4.54 13.10 19.73
C ASP A 240 -5.38 11.96 20.37
N PRO A 241 -6.07 12.22 21.50
CA PRO A 241 -6.96 11.25 22.12
C PRO A 241 -8.08 10.72 21.23
N GLN A 242 -8.45 11.44 20.17
CA GLN A 242 -9.44 10.97 19.17
C GLN A 242 -8.86 9.89 18.23
N PHE A 243 -7.53 9.82 18.11
CA PHE A 243 -6.79 8.87 17.29
C PHE A 243 -5.91 7.96 18.17
N GLY A 244 -4.61 7.95 17.96
CA GLY A 244 -3.66 7.07 18.64
C GLY A 244 -3.56 7.26 20.15
N GLY A 245 -3.92 8.42 20.69
CA GLY A 245 -3.93 8.71 22.11
C GLY A 245 -2.55 8.81 22.76
N GLY A 246 -1.50 8.92 21.96
CA GLY A 246 -0.11 9.01 22.38
C GLY A 246 0.60 7.66 22.45
N LEU A 247 1.89 7.72 22.78
CA LEU A 247 2.73 6.54 22.97
C LEU A 247 2.39 5.82 24.27
N LEU A 248 2.85 4.58 24.39
CA LEU A 248 2.78 3.84 25.65
C LEU A 248 3.53 4.60 26.76
N ASP A 249 3.09 4.44 28.00
CA ASP A 249 3.58 5.25 29.13
C ASP A 249 5.09 5.07 29.35
N GLY A 250 5.76 6.21 29.54
CA GLY A 250 7.21 6.27 29.73
C GLY A 250 8.06 6.06 28.48
N ARG A 251 7.44 5.87 27.32
CA ARG A 251 8.15 5.62 26.05
C ARG A 251 8.36 6.90 25.26
N LYS A 252 9.40 6.89 24.42
CA LYS A 252 9.71 7.97 23.48
C LYS A 252 9.59 7.48 22.05
N LEU A 253 9.16 8.35 21.15
CA LEU A 253 9.12 8.02 19.72
C LEU A 253 10.54 7.75 19.21
N LYS A 254 10.73 6.67 18.48
CA LYS A 254 11.97 6.31 17.80
C LYS A 254 11.84 6.46 16.28
N ALA A 255 10.78 5.92 15.70
CA ALA A 255 10.56 5.93 14.26
C ALA A 255 9.08 5.77 13.88
N VAL A 256 8.74 6.16 12.66
CA VAL A 256 7.40 5.98 12.07
C VAL A 256 7.54 5.51 10.63
N ILE A 257 6.85 4.45 10.27
CA ILE A 257 6.60 4.11 8.86
C ILE A 257 5.25 4.72 8.48
N PRO A 258 5.18 5.67 7.52
CA PRO A 258 3.98 6.45 7.31
C PRO A 258 2.98 5.86 6.31
N GLY A 259 3.34 4.80 5.55
CA GLY A 259 2.55 4.36 4.41
C GLY A 259 2.49 2.86 4.15
N GLY A 260 2.69 2.04 5.18
CA GLY A 260 2.88 0.59 5.06
C GLY A 260 4.35 0.23 4.96
N SER A 261 4.67 -1.05 5.13
CA SER A 261 6.05 -1.54 5.24
C SER A 261 6.94 -1.19 4.06
N SER A 262 6.38 -0.94 2.88
CA SER A 262 7.10 -0.52 1.66
C SER A 262 7.52 0.95 1.66
N ALA A 263 7.02 1.78 2.59
CA ALA A 263 7.38 3.19 2.69
C ALA A 263 8.72 3.38 3.41
N LYS A 264 9.43 4.46 3.07
CA LYS A 264 10.64 4.84 3.79
C LYS A 264 10.28 5.31 5.20
N VAL A 265 11.01 4.82 6.19
CA VAL A 265 10.84 5.17 7.60
C VAL A 265 11.27 6.61 7.87
N PHE A 266 10.58 7.28 8.78
CA PHE A 266 11.01 8.54 9.39
C PHE A 266 11.61 8.27 10.76
N LYS A 267 12.72 8.95 11.07
CA LYS A 267 13.35 8.96 12.41
C LYS A 267 12.74 10.07 13.24
N ALA A 268 12.53 9.85 14.53
CA ALA A 268 12.02 10.87 15.43
C ALA A 268 12.89 12.14 15.42
N GLY A 269 12.25 13.32 15.32
CA GLY A 269 12.93 14.62 15.23
C GLY A 269 13.53 14.93 13.86
N GLU A 270 13.26 14.10 12.84
CA GLU A 270 13.69 14.37 11.46
C GLU A 270 12.91 15.57 10.89
N LYS A 271 13.62 16.45 10.19
CA LYS A 271 13.04 17.66 9.61
C LYS A 271 13.19 17.69 8.10
N PHE A 272 12.19 18.24 7.44
CA PHE A 272 12.08 18.30 5.99
C PHE A 272 11.87 19.73 5.50
N LYS A 273 12.43 20.10 4.36
CA LYS A 273 12.19 21.38 3.70
C LYS A 273 11.02 21.23 2.73
N LEU A 274 9.85 21.69 3.12
CA LEU A 274 8.64 21.64 2.28
C LEU A 274 8.39 22.99 1.62
N LYS A 275 7.95 22.97 0.38
CA LYS A 275 7.44 24.16 -0.30
C LYS A 275 6.08 24.53 0.28
N LYS A 276 5.96 25.73 0.79
CA LYS A 276 4.69 26.34 1.23
C LYS A 276 4.54 27.70 0.55
N LYS A 277 3.28 28.17 0.40
CA LYS A 277 3.02 29.54 -0.04
C LYS A 277 2.98 30.45 1.18
N ASP A 278 3.67 31.58 1.11
CA ASP A 278 3.56 32.65 2.10
C ASP A 278 2.23 33.43 1.94
N ALA A 279 2.04 34.50 2.75
CA ALA A 279 0.84 35.33 2.73
C ALA A 279 0.63 36.04 1.37
N GLU A 280 1.71 36.28 0.63
CA GLU A 280 1.70 36.90 -0.70
C GLU A 280 1.56 35.88 -1.84
N GLY A 281 1.44 34.57 -1.51
CA GLY A 281 1.30 33.48 -2.47
C GLY A 281 2.61 33.01 -3.14
N LYS A 282 3.78 33.51 -2.67
CA LYS A 282 5.09 33.12 -3.15
C LYS A 282 5.53 31.81 -2.52
N GLU A 283 6.14 30.91 -3.31
CA GLU A 283 6.72 29.66 -2.80
C GLU A 283 7.94 29.94 -1.91
N ILE A 284 7.88 29.46 -0.67
CA ILE A 284 8.99 29.47 0.30
C ILE A 284 9.27 28.05 0.79
N LEU A 285 10.50 27.79 1.17
CA LEU A 285 10.90 26.54 1.82
C LEU A 285 10.76 26.70 3.34
N VAL A 286 9.94 25.86 3.95
CA VAL A 286 9.70 25.83 5.40
C VAL A 286 10.24 24.53 5.95
N GLU A 287 11.10 24.62 6.98
CA GLU A 287 11.54 23.47 7.75
C GLU A 287 10.37 22.96 8.59
N THR A 288 10.00 21.70 8.41
CA THR A 288 8.84 21.06 9.03
C THR A 288 9.30 19.78 9.72
N ASP A 289 8.97 19.61 11.01
CA ASP A 289 9.21 18.37 11.73
C ASP A 289 8.36 17.23 11.16
N MET A 290 8.83 15.99 11.25
CA MET A 290 8.10 14.82 10.77
C MET A 290 6.71 14.69 11.38
N LEU A 291 6.53 15.10 12.63
CA LEU A 291 5.22 15.06 13.30
C LEU A 291 4.26 16.13 12.78
N ASP A 292 4.76 17.24 12.25
CA ASP A 292 3.97 18.34 11.68
C ASP A 292 3.66 18.14 10.20
N LEU A 293 4.10 17.03 9.59
CA LEU A 293 3.79 16.70 8.20
C LEU A 293 2.29 16.44 8.03
N PRO A 294 1.58 17.17 7.15
CA PRO A 294 0.22 16.82 6.76
C PRO A 294 0.18 15.39 6.21
N TYR A 295 -0.80 14.61 6.67
CA TYR A 295 -0.93 13.23 6.24
C TYR A 295 -1.65 13.16 4.89
N ASP A 296 -0.92 13.46 3.83
CA ASP A 296 -1.38 13.45 2.44
C ASP A 296 -0.35 12.84 1.50
N PHE A 297 -0.70 12.74 0.20
CA PHE A 297 0.19 12.14 -0.79
C PHE A 297 1.40 13.03 -1.10
N ASP A 298 1.17 14.33 -1.22
CA ASP A 298 2.17 15.27 -1.73
C ASP A 298 3.20 15.64 -0.66
N SER A 299 2.75 15.90 0.58
CA SER A 299 3.62 16.24 1.71
C SER A 299 4.56 15.09 2.07
N LEU A 300 4.02 13.86 2.14
CA LEU A 300 4.85 12.69 2.45
C LEU A 300 5.80 12.32 1.31
N SER A 301 5.39 12.55 0.05
CA SER A 301 6.27 12.39 -1.11
C SER A 301 7.39 13.44 -1.11
N ALA A 302 7.08 14.69 -0.80
CA ALA A 302 8.07 15.77 -0.69
C ALA A 302 9.07 15.53 0.47
N ALA A 303 8.63 14.86 1.55
CA ALA A 303 9.49 14.39 2.64
C ALA A 303 10.30 13.12 2.28
N GLY A 304 10.23 12.65 1.03
CA GLY A 304 11.02 11.52 0.54
C GLY A 304 10.50 10.13 0.94
N SER A 305 9.24 10.04 1.42
CA SER A 305 8.55 8.79 1.69
C SER A 305 7.24 8.71 0.87
N MET A 306 6.21 8.07 1.36
CA MET A 306 4.88 8.03 0.74
C MET A 306 3.80 7.76 1.78
N SER A 307 2.57 8.23 1.53
CA SER A 307 1.41 7.84 2.33
C SER A 307 0.92 6.42 2.01
N GLY A 308 1.37 5.85 0.91
CA GLY A 308 1.17 4.45 0.53
C GLY A 308 -0.27 3.99 0.71
N SER A 309 -0.43 2.84 1.36
CA SER A 309 -1.72 2.23 1.68
C SER A 309 -2.41 2.81 2.93
N SER A 310 -1.93 3.93 3.48
CA SER A 310 -2.42 4.57 4.71
C SER A 310 -2.15 3.80 6.01
N ALA A 311 -1.12 2.99 6.04
CA ALA A 311 -0.73 2.31 7.26
C ALA A 311 0.40 3.07 7.97
N ILE A 312 0.11 3.58 9.17
CA ILE A 312 1.10 4.19 10.06
C ILE A 312 1.54 3.14 11.07
N ILE A 313 2.84 2.85 11.12
CA ILE A 313 3.43 1.94 12.09
C ILE A 313 4.36 2.74 12.99
N VAL A 314 4.03 2.83 14.27
CA VAL A 314 4.75 3.63 15.26
C VAL A 314 5.69 2.73 16.05
N MET A 315 6.96 3.14 16.13
CA MET A 315 8.02 2.44 16.87
C MET A 315 8.55 3.36 17.96
N ASP A 316 8.52 2.88 19.19
CA ASP A 316 9.10 3.58 20.36
C ASP A 316 10.56 3.17 20.60
N ASP A 317 11.16 3.73 21.66
CA ASP A 317 12.55 3.53 22.04
C ASP A 317 12.90 2.11 22.52
N SER A 318 11.90 1.23 22.69
CA SER A 318 12.14 -0.20 22.96
C SER A 318 12.36 -1.02 21.69
N THR A 319 12.09 -0.47 20.51
CA THR A 319 12.19 -1.20 19.25
C THR A 319 13.63 -1.47 18.87
N ASP A 320 14.00 -2.73 18.68
CA ASP A 320 15.21 -3.11 17.96
C ASP A 320 14.97 -2.86 16.45
N ILE A 321 15.65 -1.86 15.92
CA ILE A 321 15.50 -1.43 14.52
C ILE A 321 16.00 -2.49 13.54
N VAL A 322 17.01 -3.27 13.92
CA VAL A 322 17.57 -4.34 13.08
C VAL A 322 16.58 -5.49 12.97
N GLU A 323 15.95 -5.88 14.10
CA GLU A 323 14.90 -6.92 14.13
C GLU A 323 13.66 -6.49 13.34
N ALA A 324 13.23 -5.22 13.50
CA ALA A 324 12.10 -4.67 12.77
C ALA A 324 12.33 -4.71 11.25
N LEU A 325 13.53 -4.32 10.79
CA LEU A 325 13.88 -4.39 9.38
C LEU A 325 14.05 -5.83 8.89
N ALA A 326 14.58 -6.72 9.72
CA ALA A 326 14.74 -8.13 9.36
C ALA A 326 13.39 -8.79 9.06
N ASN A 327 12.37 -8.54 9.88
CA ASN A 327 11.01 -9.01 9.65
C ASN A 327 10.43 -8.48 8.32
N ILE A 328 10.59 -7.19 8.04
CA ILE A 328 10.14 -6.58 6.77
C ILE A 328 10.87 -7.21 5.57
N ALA A 329 12.19 -7.40 5.67
CA ALA A 329 12.98 -7.94 4.58
C ALA A 329 12.69 -9.43 4.31
N GLU A 330 12.42 -10.21 5.35
CA GLU A 330 11.99 -11.60 5.23
C GLU A 330 10.65 -11.71 4.50
N PHE A 331 9.68 -10.86 4.86
CA PHE A 331 8.41 -10.76 4.16
C PHE A 331 8.62 -10.49 2.66
N TYR A 332 9.40 -9.49 2.29
CA TYR A 332 9.63 -9.17 0.87
C TYR A 332 10.45 -10.25 0.14
N ALA A 333 11.38 -10.94 0.82
CA ALA A 333 12.09 -12.06 0.22
C ALA A 333 11.15 -13.22 -0.10
N HIS A 334 10.18 -13.51 0.79
CA HIS A 334 9.16 -14.53 0.59
C HIS A 334 8.16 -14.14 -0.51
N GLU A 335 7.75 -12.88 -0.58
CA GLU A 335 6.69 -12.40 -1.47
C GLU A 335 7.18 -11.98 -2.87
N SER A 336 8.48 -11.99 -3.13
CA SER A 336 9.00 -11.76 -4.48
C SER A 336 8.48 -12.82 -5.44
N CYS A 337 7.84 -12.41 -6.54
CA CYS A 337 7.35 -13.36 -7.56
C CYS A 337 8.48 -14.09 -8.30
N GLY A 338 9.73 -13.64 -8.17
CA GLY A 338 10.90 -14.24 -8.77
C GLY A 338 11.14 -13.93 -10.25
N GLN A 339 10.32 -13.09 -10.87
CA GLN A 339 10.44 -12.78 -12.31
C GLN A 339 11.72 -11.99 -12.64
N CYS A 340 12.01 -10.92 -11.87
CA CYS A 340 13.13 -10.03 -12.13
C CYS A 340 14.35 -10.44 -11.30
N THR A 341 15.50 -10.68 -11.92
CA THR A 341 16.73 -11.08 -11.22
C THR A 341 17.13 -10.14 -10.09
N PRO A 342 17.16 -8.79 -10.25
CA PRO A 342 17.54 -7.91 -9.16
C PRO A 342 16.62 -8.01 -7.93
N CYS A 343 15.32 -8.14 -8.14
CA CYS A 343 14.35 -8.32 -7.07
C CYS A 343 14.48 -9.70 -6.42
N ARG A 344 14.46 -10.77 -7.19
CA ARG A 344 14.56 -12.16 -6.71
C ARG A 344 15.79 -12.40 -5.85
N GLU A 345 16.96 -12.06 -6.38
CA GLU A 345 18.23 -12.30 -5.69
C GLU A 345 18.48 -11.25 -4.60
N GLY A 346 18.22 -9.97 -4.90
CA GLY A 346 18.49 -8.87 -3.98
C GLY A 346 17.65 -8.94 -2.71
N SER A 347 16.35 -9.22 -2.81
CA SER A 347 15.48 -9.36 -1.62
C SER A 347 15.95 -10.53 -0.73
N LEU A 348 16.32 -11.67 -1.34
CA LEU A 348 16.84 -12.82 -0.61
C LEU A 348 18.18 -12.51 0.07
N TRP A 349 19.10 -11.80 -0.61
CA TRP A 349 20.39 -11.44 -0.04
C TRP A 349 20.27 -10.45 1.11
N MET A 350 19.37 -9.46 1.01
CA MET A 350 19.07 -8.53 2.11
C MET A 350 18.50 -9.27 3.32
N SER A 351 17.53 -10.17 3.12
CA SER A 351 16.96 -11.00 4.19
C SER A 351 18.04 -11.85 4.88
N LYS A 352 18.91 -12.53 4.12
CA LYS A 352 20.01 -13.32 4.69
C LYS A 352 21.04 -12.48 5.46
N ALA A 353 21.35 -11.27 4.99
CA ALA A 353 22.28 -10.39 5.71
C ALA A 353 21.67 -9.90 7.03
N LEU A 354 20.38 -9.56 7.03
CA LEU A 354 19.65 -9.19 8.24
C LEU A 354 19.48 -10.38 9.20
N HIS A 355 19.22 -11.58 8.67
CA HIS A 355 19.17 -12.79 9.48
C HIS A 355 20.50 -13.03 10.23
N ARG A 356 21.68 -12.85 9.58
CA ARG A 356 22.96 -12.91 10.27
C ARG A 356 23.05 -11.92 11.44
N LEU A 357 22.63 -10.66 11.20
CA LEU A 357 22.65 -9.60 12.21
C LEU A 357 21.73 -9.90 13.41
N THR A 358 20.64 -10.62 13.20
CA THR A 358 19.68 -10.95 14.28
C THR A 358 19.99 -12.27 14.98
N HIS A 359 20.87 -13.10 14.43
CA HIS A 359 21.22 -14.42 14.98
C HIS A 359 22.68 -14.51 15.47
N GLY A 360 23.32 -13.39 15.71
CA GLY A 360 24.67 -13.38 16.29
C GLY A 360 25.80 -13.71 15.32
N GLU A 361 25.55 -13.67 14.02
CA GLU A 361 26.53 -13.92 12.95
C GLU A 361 26.86 -12.66 12.15
N GLY A 362 26.38 -11.51 12.62
CA GLY A 362 26.53 -10.21 11.96
C GLY A 362 28.00 -9.79 11.79
N ARG A 363 28.19 -8.86 10.87
CA ARG A 363 29.48 -8.24 10.57
C ARG A 363 29.33 -6.73 10.58
N ALA A 364 30.34 -6.00 11.01
CA ALA A 364 30.32 -4.53 11.00
C ALA A 364 30.06 -3.94 9.60
N GLY A 365 30.52 -4.62 8.54
CA GLY A 365 30.28 -4.26 7.15
C GLY A 365 28.89 -4.58 6.59
N ASP A 366 28.04 -5.29 7.32
CA ASP A 366 26.71 -5.72 6.81
C ASP A 366 25.78 -4.52 6.55
N ALA A 367 25.90 -3.40 7.27
CA ALA A 367 25.18 -2.17 7.03
C ALA A 367 25.42 -1.63 5.60
N ASP A 368 26.69 -1.49 5.20
CA ASP A 368 27.07 -1.01 3.88
C ASP A 368 26.75 -2.02 2.78
N TYR A 369 26.84 -3.31 3.08
CA TYR A 369 26.44 -4.40 2.18
C TYR A 369 24.94 -4.36 1.86
N LEU A 370 24.08 -4.15 2.87
CA LEU A 370 22.63 -4.02 2.71
C LEU A 370 22.26 -2.86 1.79
N VAL A 371 22.86 -1.67 2.00
CA VAL A 371 22.61 -0.50 1.15
C VAL A 371 23.07 -0.77 -0.27
N LYS A 372 24.26 -1.38 -0.46
CA LYS A 372 24.77 -1.70 -1.79
C LYS A 372 23.83 -2.65 -2.57
N ILE A 373 23.23 -3.64 -1.90
CA ILE A 373 22.24 -4.51 -2.54
C ILE A 373 20.99 -3.70 -2.86
N ALA A 374 20.43 -2.98 -1.87
CA ALA A 374 19.19 -2.23 -2.00
C ALA A 374 19.24 -1.18 -3.11
N ASP A 375 20.39 -0.53 -3.34
CA ASP A 375 20.58 0.49 -4.38
C ASP A 375 20.59 -0.11 -5.81
N ASN A 376 20.81 -1.41 -5.94
CA ASN A 376 20.87 -2.09 -7.23
C ASN A 376 19.54 -2.75 -7.65
N ILE A 377 18.46 -2.60 -6.88
CA ILE A 377 17.16 -3.19 -7.19
C ILE A 377 16.22 -2.19 -7.90
N PRO A 378 15.97 -0.95 -7.36
CA PRO A 378 15.00 -0.02 -7.92
C PRO A 378 15.53 0.73 -9.15
N GLY A 379 14.77 1.72 -9.63
CA GLY A 379 15.21 2.62 -10.70
C GLY A 379 15.10 2.00 -12.09
N GLY A 380 14.01 1.29 -12.38
CA GLY A 380 13.71 0.70 -13.68
C GLY A 380 14.44 -0.61 -13.98
N ARG A 381 15.10 -1.22 -12.99
CA ARG A 381 15.74 -2.53 -13.12
C ARG A 381 14.79 -3.70 -12.85
N THR A 382 13.56 -3.39 -12.40
CA THR A 382 12.50 -4.36 -12.17
C THR A 382 11.25 -4.00 -12.96
N ILE A 383 10.41 -4.98 -13.26
CA ILE A 383 9.21 -4.80 -14.09
C ILE A 383 8.12 -4.02 -13.34
N CYS A 384 8.04 -4.18 -12.02
CA CYS A 384 7.02 -3.56 -11.19
C CYS A 384 7.63 -2.86 -9.97
N ALA A 385 6.81 -2.07 -9.27
CA ALA A 385 7.20 -1.30 -8.08
C ALA A 385 7.55 -2.15 -6.84
N PHE A 386 7.50 -3.48 -6.94
CA PHE A 386 7.99 -4.34 -5.86
C PHE A 386 9.48 -4.15 -5.60
N GLY A 387 10.27 -3.81 -6.65
CA GLY A 387 11.67 -3.47 -6.49
C GLY A 387 11.90 -2.31 -5.52
N GLU A 388 11.12 -1.25 -5.65
CA GLU A 388 11.10 -0.13 -4.72
C GLU A 388 10.58 -0.56 -3.35
N ALA A 389 9.49 -1.33 -3.31
CA ALA A 389 8.86 -1.78 -2.07
C ALA A 389 9.79 -2.60 -1.17
N CYS A 390 10.63 -3.47 -1.73
CA CYS A 390 11.58 -4.28 -0.96
C CYS A 390 12.89 -3.55 -0.61
N SER A 391 13.28 -2.52 -1.38
CA SER A 391 14.55 -1.82 -1.20
C SER A 391 14.44 -0.55 -0.35
N TRP A 392 13.36 0.23 -0.48
CA TRP A 392 13.19 1.48 0.25
C TRP A 392 13.22 1.35 1.78
N PRO A 393 12.60 0.33 2.40
CA PRO A 393 12.76 0.08 3.82
C PRO A 393 14.22 -0.11 4.19
N VAL A 394 14.96 -0.98 3.49
CA VAL A 394 16.38 -1.25 3.77
C VAL A 394 17.21 0.01 3.65
N GLN A 395 17.07 0.74 2.54
CA GLN A 395 17.78 2.01 2.33
C GLN A 395 17.53 3.00 3.46
N SER A 396 16.26 3.20 3.85
CA SER A 396 15.91 4.24 4.82
C SER A 396 16.25 3.86 6.27
N PHE A 397 16.00 2.60 6.66
CA PHE A 397 16.35 2.12 7.99
C PHE A 397 17.87 2.16 8.22
N VAL A 398 18.64 1.61 7.27
CA VAL A 398 20.11 1.60 7.42
C VAL A 398 20.68 3.01 7.37
N ALA A 399 20.20 3.89 6.48
CA ALA A 399 20.72 5.27 6.41
C ALA A 399 20.46 6.07 7.71
N LYS A 400 19.29 5.86 8.34
CA LYS A 400 18.87 6.65 9.51
C LYS A 400 19.33 6.08 10.85
N PHE A 401 19.63 4.79 10.90
CA PHE A 401 20.00 4.05 12.11
C PHE A 401 21.30 3.25 11.94
N LYS A 402 22.19 3.69 11.05
CA LYS A 402 23.43 2.99 10.69
C LYS A 402 24.23 2.51 11.89
N ASP A 403 24.30 3.34 12.93
CA ASP A 403 25.09 3.03 14.13
C ASP A 403 24.56 1.77 14.85
N GLU A 404 23.23 1.54 14.87
CA GLU A 404 22.65 0.35 15.49
C GLU A 404 23.03 -0.93 14.72
N PHE A 405 23.02 -0.87 13.38
CA PHE A 405 23.44 -1.99 12.53
C PHE A 405 24.93 -2.31 12.70
N VAL A 406 25.78 -1.28 12.67
CA VAL A 406 27.23 -1.44 12.83
C VAL A 406 27.57 -1.95 14.22
N ALA A 407 26.95 -1.40 15.27
CA ALA A 407 27.19 -1.83 16.66
C ALA A 407 26.80 -3.31 16.85
N LYS A 408 25.66 -3.75 16.32
CA LYS A 408 25.20 -5.15 16.39
C LYS A 408 26.17 -6.09 15.68
N GLY A 409 26.56 -5.74 14.44
CA GLY A 409 27.53 -6.53 13.67
C GLY A 409 28.90 -6.63 14.31
N LYS A 410 29.41 -5.51 14.86
CA LYS A 410 30.69 -5.47 15.57
C LYS A 410 30.66 -6.29 16.86
N ALA A 411 29.57 -6.21 17.65
CA ALA A 411 29.42 -7.03 18.86
C ALA A 411 29.49 -8.54 18.54
N ASP A 412 28.91 -8.96 17.41
CA ASP A 412 28.97 -10.35 16.95
C ASP A 412 30.37 -10.76 16.50
N GLU A 413 31.10 -9.89 15.79
CA GLU A 413 32.50 -10.13 15.40
C GLU A 413 33.40 -10.27 16.62
N ASP A 414 33.28 -9.35 17.59
CA ASP A 414 34.08 -9.36 18.83
C ASP A 414 33.81 -10.62 19.67
N ARG A 415 32.56 -11.09 19.71
CA ARG A 415 32.20 -12.33 20.40
C ARG A 415 32.85 -13.55 19.75
N ARG A 416 32.69 -13.71 18.41
CA ARG A 416 33.30 -14.82 17.66
C ARG A 416 34.83 -14.82 17.74
N ALA A 417 35.46 -13.66 17.71
CA ALA A 417 36.91 -13.55 17.88
C ALA A 417 37.38 -14.08 19.25
N LYS A 418 36.64 -13.82 20.33
CA LYS A 418 36.93 -14.36 21.67
C LYS A 418 36.73 -15.87 21.74
N GLU A 419 35.70 -16.40 21.08
CA GLU A 419 35.42 -17.85 21.02
C GLU A 419 36.55 -18.61 20.30
N ILE A 420 37.13 -18.05 19.23
CA ILE A 420 38.25 -18.64 18.48
C ILE A 420 39.54 -18.64 19.28
N VAL A 421 39.76 -17.60 20.14
CA VAL A 421 40.99 -17.49 20.96
C VAL A 421 40.91 -18.31 22.25
N SER A 422 39.72 -18.73 22.69
CA SER A 422 39.62 -19.65 23.82
C SER A 422 40.31 -20.96 23.49
N PRO A 423 41.39 -21.38 24.24
CA PRO A 423 42.03 -22.65 23.97
C PRO A 423 40.99 -23.77 24.06
N ILE A 424 40.93 -24.61 23.04
CA ILE A 424 40.26 -25.90 23.18
C ILE A 424 41.01 -26.62 24.29
N GLU A 425 40.47 -26.63 25.52
CA GLU A 425 40.97 -27.54 26.53
C GLU A 425 40.92 -28.94 25.91
N PRO A 426 42.03 -29.66 25.80
CA PRO A 426 42.03 -31.03 25.30
C PRO A 426 41.18 -31.83 26.28
N LYS A 427 39.90 -32.03 25.97
CA LYS A 427 39.12 -33.07 26.62
C LYS A 427 39.92 -34.35 26.41
N GLN A 428 40.46 -34.83 27.51
CA GLN A 428 41.21 -36.03 27.64
C GLN A 428 40.67 -37.11 26.72
N LEU A 429 41.42 -37.39 25.66
CA LEU A 429 41.41 -38.70 25.00
C LEU A 429 42.02 -39.71 26.00
N ALA A 430 41.35 -39.91 27.10
CA ALA A 430 41.66 -40.95 28.07
C ALA A 430 40.60 -42.05 27.93
N GLY A 431 40.98 -43.12 27.32
CA GLY A 431 40.33 -44.42 27.56
C GLY A 431 39.50 -44.97 26.38
N ALA A 432 40.14 -45.54 25.41
CA ALA A 432 39.64 -46.69 24.68
C ALA A 432 40.79 -47.59 24.31
N HIS A 433 41.37 -48.18 25.34
CA HIS A 433 42.06 -49.45 25.18
C HIS A 433 41.29 -50.45 26.06
N HIS A 434 40.49 -51.27 25.43
CA HIS A 434 40.32 -52.70 25.60
C HIS A 434 39.25 -53.19 24.62
#